data_0aae79bafbfb4cf556d9eee70fe869cb
#
_entry.id   0aae79bafbfb4cf556d9eee70fe869cb
#
_cell.length_a   1.000
_cell.length_b   1.000
_cell.length_c   1.000
_cell.angle_alpha   90.00
_cell.angle_beta   90.00
_cell.angle_gamma   90.00
#
_symmetry.space_group_name_H-M   'P 1'
#
loop_
_entity.id
_entity.type
_entity.pdbx_description
1 polymer ?
#
loop_
_entity_poly.entity_id
_entity_poly.type
_entity_poly.pdbx_seq_one_letter_code
_entity_poly.pdbx_strand_id
1 'polypeptide(L)'
;VDGETIHVKAGEMEIGERRTYSCAALTDKIMLRMEGQTKGGGAYRGTIECYRTGEGMAVINELPLEEYLYAVVPSEMPAGYPLEALKSQAVCARTYAYRYILRAGLPELGAHLDDTTGYQVYHNVGENAASTTAVKETSGILLTHEGEPAQNYYYSTSCGVGTDTAIWRAGDTQELSYLQA
;
A
#
# COMPACT_ATOMS: atom_id res chain seq x y z
N VAL A 1 -23.11 6.79 7.79
CA VAL A 1 -22.60 7.56 8.93
C VAL A 1 -23.58 8.69 9.21
N ASP A 2 -24.15 8.72 10.37
CA ASP A 2 -25.12 9.71 10.81
C ASP A 2 -24.51 10.51 11.97
N GLY A 3 -24.09 11.75 11.70
CA GLY A 3 -23.46 12.56 12.72
C GLY A 3 -22.30 11.87 13.40
N GLU A 4 -22.49 11.41 14.65
CA GLU A 4 -21.46 10.75 15.44
C GLU A 4 -21.46 9.22 15.35
N THR A 5 -22.41 8.60 14.67
CA THR A 5 -22.64 7.16 14.68
C THR A 5 -22.19 6.50 13.38
N ILE A 6 -21.49 5.40 13.48
CA ILE A 6 -21.15 4.51 12.35
C ILE A 6 -22.08 3.31 12.41
N HIS A 7 -22.91 3.16 11.38
CA HIS A 7 -23.76 2.01 11.21
C HIS A 7 -23.04 0.97 10.36
N VAL A 8 -22.82 -0.21 10.90
CA VAL A 8 -22.17 -1.32 10.19
C VAL A 8 -23.19 -2.38 9.89
N LYS A 9 -23.30 -2.78 8.63
CA LYS A 9 -24.24 -3.79 8.15
C LYS A 9 -23.51 -4.97 7.51
N ALA A 10 -24.02 -6.16 7.74
CA ALA A 10 -23.67 -7.36 6.99
C ALA A 10 -24.90 -7.77 6.17
N GLY A 11 -24.89 -7.43 4.86
CA GLY A 11 -26.09 -7.50 4.04
C GLY A 11 -27.14 -6.49 4.51
N GLU A 12 -28.36 -6.96 4.81
CA GLU A 12 -29.42 -6.10 5.35
C GLU A 12 -29.45 -6.06 6.89
N MET A 13 -28.65 -6.89 7.54
CA MET A 13 -28.59 -6.98 9.00
C MET A 13 -27.65 -5.92 9.57
N GLU A 14 -28.16 -5.05 10.41
CA GLU A 14 -27.34 -4.13 11.19
C GLU A 14 -26.64 -4.88 12.32
N ILE A 15 -25.29 -4.84 12.35
CA ILE A 15 -24.49 -5.56 13.34
C ILE A 15 -24.07 -4.71 14.53
N GLY A 16 -24.42 -3.43 14.53
CA GLY A 16 -24.32 -2.59 15.71
C GLY A 16 -23.75 -1.20 15.48
N GLU A 17 -23.65 -0.48 16.57
CA GLU A 17 -23.07 0.85 16.64
C GLU A 17 -21.83 0.82 17.54
N ARG A 18 -20.67 1.21 17.02
CA ARG A 18 -19.43 1.33 17.78
C ARG A 18 -18.56 2.45 17.23
N ARG A 19 -17.55 2.85 17.99
CA ARG A 19 -16.52 3.77 17.53
C ARG A 19 -15.47 3.10 16.66
N THR A 20 -15.24 1.80 16.86
CA THR A 20 -14.28 1.00 16.11
C THR A 20 -14.91 -0.33 15.71
N TYR A 21 -14.71 -0.73 14.47
CA TYR A 21 -15.15 -2.01 13.94
C TYR A 21 -13.99 -2.71 13.24
N SER A 22 -13.83 -4.01 13.51
CA SER A 22 -12.91 -4.87 12.78
C SER A 22 -13.74 -5.98 12.12
N CYS A 23 -13.66 -6.08 10.82
CA CYS A 23 -14.36 -7.07 10.02
C CYS A 23 -13.35 -8.03 9.39
N ALA A 24 -13.26 -9.26 9.90
CA ALA A 24 -12.48 -10.30 9.23
C ALA A 24 -13.15 -10.71 7.92
N ALA A 25 -12.36 -10.87 6.88
CA ALA A 25 -12.85 -11.44 5.64
C ALA A 25 -13.35 -12.87 5.86
N LEU A 26 -14.59 -13.13 5.48
CA LEU A 26 -15.14 -14.50 5.46
C LEU A 26 -14.57 -15.32 4.30
N THR A 27 -13.94 -14.65 3.36
CA THR A 27 -13.19 -15.20 2.21
C THR A 27 -11.87 -14.46 2.15
N ASP A 28 -10.97 -14.84 1.26
CA ASP A 28 -9.69 -14.13 1.04
C ASP A 28 -9.86 -12.66 0.58
N LYS A 29 -11.09 -12.23 0.29
CA LYS A 29 -11.41 -10.89 -0.19
C LYS A 29 -12.72 -10.36 0.38
N ILE A 30 -12.69 -9.09 0.79
CA ILE A 30 -13.89 -8.31 1.16
C ILE A 30 -14.15 -7.27 0.08
N MET A 31 -15.42 -7.09 -0.27
CA MET A 31 -15.87 -5.96 -1.09
C MET A 31 -16.31 -4.83 -0.16
N LEU A 32 -15.53 -3.76 -0.08
CA LEU A 32 -15.94 -2.54 0.58
C LEU A 32 -16.44 -1.54 -0.48
N ARG A 33 -17.74 -1.24 -0.45
CA ARG A 33 -18.32 -0.18 -1.27
C ARG A 33 -18.45 1.07 -0.43
N MET A 34 -17.67 2.10 -0.76
CA MET A 34 -17.82 3.42 -0.14
C MET A 34 -18.66 4.31 -1.07
N GLU A 35 -19.77 4.84 -0.59
CA GLU A 35 -20.53 5.84 -1.33
C GLU A 35 -19.72 7.14 -1.44
N GLY A 36 -19.52 7.61 -2.68
CA GLY A 36 -18.84 8.87 -2.97
C GLY A 36 -17.38 8.79 -3.40
N GLN A 37 -16.67 7.69 -3.19
CA GLN A 37 -15.33 7.49 -3.74
C GLN A 37 -15.14 6.03 -4.14
N THR A 38 -15.34 5.74 -5.41
CA THR A 38 -14.96 4.45 -6.00
C THR A 38 -13.49 4.49 -6.42
N LYS A 39 -12.57 4.34 -5.50
CA LYS A 39 -11.24 3.89 -5.87
C LYS A 39 -11.32 2.38 -6.12
N GLY A 40 -11.17 2.02 -7.37
CA GLY A 40 -10.85 0.67 -7.78
C GLY A 40 -11.90 -0.43 -7.65
N GLY A 41 -13.04 -0.23 -7.01
CA GLY A 41 -14.14 -1.21 -6.95
C GLY A 41 -13.74 -2.67 -6.66
N GLY A 42 -12.60 -2.90 -6.02
CA GLY A 42 -11.99 -4.20 -5.83
C GLY A 42 -12.31 -4.86 -4.49
N ALA A 43 -12.07 -6.17 -4.44
CA ALA A 43 -12.09 -6.92 -3.19
C ALA A 43 -10.78 -6.70 -2.44
N TYR A 44 -10.86 -6.52 -1.12
CA TYR A 44 -9.70 -6.33 -0.25
C TYR A 44 -9.38 -7.63 0.48
N ARG A 45 -8.08 -7.92 0.64
CA ARG A 45 -7.60 -9.01 1.49
C ARG A 45 -7.49 -8.54 2.94
N GLY A 46 -7.34 -9.48 3.85
CA GLY A 46 -7.09 -9.18 5.26
C GLY A 46 -8.32 -8.68 6.00
N THR A 47 -8.11 -7.75 6.91
CA THR A 47 -9.12 -7.19 7.80
C THR A 47 -9.32 -5.70 7.50
N ILE A 48 -10.57 -5.26 7.51
CA ILE A 48 -10.92 -3.84 7.39
C ILE A 48 -11.33 -3.33 8.76
N GLU A 49 -10.68 -2.29 9.22
CA GLU A 49 -11.05 -1.54 10.41
C GLU A 49 -11.62 -0.17 10.01
N CYS A 50 -12.74 0.17 10.63
CA CYS A 50 -13.36 1.48 10.47
C CYS A 50 -13.51 2.12 11.85
N TYR A 51 -13.01 3.34 12.01
CA TYR A 51 -13.21 4.09 13.24
C TYR A 51 -13.34 5.59 12.98
N ARG A 52 -13.95 6.27 13.93
CA ARG A 52 -14.19 7.69 13.85
C ARG A 52 -12.96 8.48 14.33
N THR A 53 -12.60 9.49 13.55
CA THR A 53 -11.59 10.50 13.92
C THR A 53 -12.27 11.85 14.19
N GLY A 54 -11.49 12.83 14.64
CA GLY A 54 -11.98 14.21 14.79
C GLY A 54 -12.43 14.86 13.47
N GLU A 55 -11.91 14.40 12.35
CA GLU A 55 -12.15 14.98 11.01
C GLU A 55 -13.08 14.12 10.13
N GLY A 56 -13.47 12.92 10.59
CA GLY A 56 -14.32 12.03 9.82
C GLY A 56 -14.19 10.55 10.21
N MET A 57 -14.04 9.69 9.24
CA MET A 57 -13.90 8.26 9.42
C MET A 57 -12.59 7.77 8.78
N ALA A 58 -11.76 7.08 9.54
CA ALA A 58 -10.64 6.33 9.03
C ALA A 58 -11.08 4.91 8.67
N VAL A 59 -10.61 4.43 7.54
CA VAL A 59 -10.79 3.06 7.06
C VAL A 59 -9.41 2.47 6.83
N ILE A 60 -9.05 1.45 7.60
CA ILE A 60 -7.73 0.83 7.55
C ILE A 60 -7.87 -0.61 7.07
N ASN A 61 -7.03 -0.99 6.13
CA ASN A 61 -6.90 -2.37 5.70
C ASN A 61 -5.62 -2.98 6.33
N GLU A 62 -5.80 -3.92 7.22
CA GLU A 62 -4.71 -4.70 7.84
C GLU A 62 -4.54 -6.02 7.09
N LEU A 63 -3.33 -6.24 6.56
CA LEU A 63 -3.00 -7.46 5.81
C LEU A 63 -1.49 -7.71 5.81
N PRO A 64 -1.06 -8.97 5.52
CA PRO A 64 0.35 -9.29 5.32
C PRO A 64 1.00 -8.47 4.20
N LEU A 65 2.26 -8.08 4.36
CA LEU A 65 3.00 -7.26 3.39
C LEU A 65 2.97 -7.85 1.97
N GLU A 66 3.15 -9.16 1.81
CA GLU A 66 3.12 -9.79 0.49
C GLU A 66 1.74 -9.67 -0.18
N GLU A 67 0.66 -9.77 0.59
CA GLU A 67 -0.70 -9.59 0.08
C GLU A 67 -1.02 -8.13 -0.28
N TYR A 68 -0.47 -7.18 0.47
CA TYR A 68 -0.51 -5.76 0.12
C TYR A 68 0.12 -5.51 -1.26
N LEU A 69 1.27 -6.14 -1.53
CA LEU A 69 1.98 -5.98 -2.79
C LEU A 69 1.21 -6.55 -4.00
N TYR A 70 0.30 -7.52 -3.82
CA TYR A 70 -0.53 -8.01 -4.92
C TYR A 70 -1.42 -6.92 -5.54
N ALA A 71 -1.78 -5.91 -4.75
CA ALA A 71 -2.58 -4.78 -5.21
C ALA A 71 -1.74 -3.52 -5.50
N VAL A 72 -0.56 -3.38 -4.91
CA VAL A 72 0.36 -2.27 -5.18
C VAL A 72 1.06 -2.44 -6.52
N VAL A 73 1.70 -3.59 -6.75
CA VAL A 73 2.52 -3.78 -7.96
C VAL A 73 1.75 -3.51 -9.25
N PRO A 74 0.52 -4.05 -9.47
CA PRO A 74 -0.23 -3.75 -10.68
C PRO A 74 -0.77 -2.31 -10.72
N SER A 75 -0.88 -1.64 -9.56
CA SER A 75 -1.32 -0.24 -9.47
C SER A 75 -0.21 0.75 -9.82
N GLU A 76 1.04 0.36 -9.58
CA GLU A 76 2.24 1.18 -9.85
C GLU A 76 2.87 0.88 -11.22
N MET A 77 2.78 -0.36 -11.69
CA MET A 77 3.35 -0.80 -12.97
C MET A 77 2.35 -1.64 -13.77
N PRO A 78 2.11 -1.33 -15.06
CA PRO A 78 1.23 -2.14 -15.89
C PRO A 78 1.63 -3.61 -15.90
N ALA A 79 0.69 -4.51 -15.59
CA ALA A 79 0.95 -5.96 -15.47
C ALA A 79 1.37 -6.65 -16.78
N GLY A 80 1.28 -5.97 -17.92
CA GLY A 80 1.78 -6.42 -19.21
C GLY A 80 3.30 -6.24 -19.41
N TYR A 81 4.00 -5.67 -18.44
CA TYR A 81 5.46 -5.54 -18.51
C TYR A 81 6.16 -6.90 -18.31
N PRO A 82 7.42 -7.06 -18.78
CA PRO A 82 8.18 -8.28 -18.57
C PRO A 82 8.23 -8.69 -17.09
N LEU A 83 8.20 -10.00 -16.83
CA LEU A 83 8.18 -10.56 -15.48
C LEU A 83 9.33 -10.02 -14.61
N GLU A 84 10.53 -9.88 -15.15
CA GLU A 84 11.68 -9.35 -14.41
C GLU A 84 11.53 -7.88 -14.03
N ALA A 85 10.83 -7.07 -14.84
CA ALA A 85 10.48 -5.71 -14.49
C ALA A 85 9.45 -5.68 -13.34
N LEU A 86 8.43 -6.54 -13.38
CA LEU A 86 7.47 -6.69 -12.29
C LEU A 86 8.13 -7.18 -10.99
N LYS A 87 9.12 -8.10 -11.08
CA LYS A 87 9.91 -8.54 -9.93
C LYS A 87 10.73 -7.40 -9.32
N SER A 88 11.38 -6.60 -10.15
CA SER A 88 12.12 -5.42 -9.70
C SER A 88 11.20 -4.43 -8.98
N GLN A 89 10.02 -4.16 -9.55
CA GLN A 89 9.01 -3.32 -8.91
C GLN A 89 8.54 -3.92 -7.57
N ALA A 90 8.32 -5.23 -7.50
CA ALA A 90 7.90 -5.89 -6.28
C ALA A 90 8.95 -5.76 -5.15
N VAL A 91 10.25 -5.91 -5.47
CA VAL A 91 11.35 -5.73 -4.52
C VAL A 91 11.45 -4.28 -4.05
N CYS A 92 11.34 -3.32 -4.97
CA CYS A 92 11.33 -1.90 -4.62
C CYS A 92 10.12 -1.54 -3.73
N ALA A 93 8.93 -1.95 -4.12
CA ALA A 93 7.70 -1.64 -3.37
C ALA A 93 7.70 -2.30 -1.98
N ARG A 94 8.20 -3.52 -1.86
CA ARG A 94 8.37 -4.22 -0.58
C ARG A 94 9.32 -3.48 0.34
N THR A 95 10.47 -3.09 -0.18
CA THR A 95 11.48 -2.35 0.60
C THR A 95 10.93 -1.02 1.09
N TYR A 96 10.25 -0.29 0.23
CA TYR A 96 9.59 0.96 0.58
C TYR A 96 8.57 0.77 1.71
N ALA A 97 7.61 -0.15 1.55
CA ALA A 97 6.58 -0.41 2.56
C ALA A 97 7.19 -0.90 3.89
N TYR A 98 8.18 -1.79 3.84
CA TYR A 98 8.83 -2.32 5.03
C TYR A 98 9.51 -1.23 5.87
N ARG A 99 10.09 -0.21 5.24
CA ARG A 99 10.65 0.94 5.97
C ARG A 99 9.59 1.70 6.75
N TYR A 100 8.39 1.89 6.20
CA TYR A 100 7.28 2.55 6.89
C TYR A 100 6.71 1.68 8.01
N ILE A 101 6.70 0.36 7.85
CA ILE A 101 6.35 -0.57 8.93
C ILE A 101 7.29 -0.39 10.12
N LEU A 102 8.61 -0.31 9.88
CA LEU A 102 9.60 -0.11 10.95
C LEU A 102 9.52 1.26 11.63
N ARG A 103 9.01 2.28 10.93
CA ARG A 103 8.95 3.67 11.40
C ARG A 103 7.58 4.09 11.94
N ALA A 104 6.58 3.19 11.90
CA ALA A 104 5.18 3.49 12.22
C ALA A 104 4.70 4.75 11.46
N GLY A 105 4.64 4.70 10.13
CA GLY A 105 4.53 5.87 9.25
C GLY A 105 3.38 6.84 9.52
N LEU A 106 2.19 6.34 9.96
CA LEU A 106 1.01 7.14 10.31
C LEU A 106 0.50 6.75 11.71
N PRO A 107 1.27 7.06 12.77
CA PRO A 107 0.98 6.56 14.12
C PRO A 107 -0.34 7.10 14.69
N GLU A 108 -0.77 8.30 14.31
CA GLU A 108 -2.04 8.90 14.71
C GLU A 108 -3.25 8.13 14.19
N LEU A 109 -3.10 7.41 13.09
CA LEU A 109 -4.13 6.54 12.50
C LEU A 109 -3.93 5.07 12.85
N GLY A 110 -2.81 4.70 13.50
CA GLY A 110 -2.44 3.30 13.71
C GLY A 110 -2.14 2.57 12.40
N ALA A 111 -1.75 3.29 11.36
CA ALA A 111 -1.44 2.78 10.03
C ALA A 111 0.03 3.04 9.65
N HIS A 112 0.52 2.35 8.63
CA HIS A 112 1.90 2.52 8.16
C HIS A 112 1.97 3.37 6.89
N LEU A 113 0.97 3.30 6.03
CA LEU A 113 0.91 3.92 4.72
C LEU A 113 -0.53 4.34 4.43
N ASP A 114 -0.71 5.32 3.55
CA ASP A 114 -1.99 5.58 2.89
C ASP A 114 -1.99 5.06 1.44
N ASP A 115 -3.13 5.13 0.78
CA ASP A 115 -3.34 4.62 -0.58
C ASP A 115 -3.10 5.66 -1.67
N THR A 116 -2.46 6.78 -1.34
CA THR A 116 -2.22 7.89 -2.26
C THR A 116 -0.82 7.84 -2.91
N THR A 117 -0.61 8.69 -3.90
CA THR A 117 0.72 8.90 -4.51
C THR A 117 1.75 9.52 -3.57
N GLY A 118 1.34 9.97 -2.39
CA GLY A 118 2.25 10.41 -1.32
C GLY A 118 3.02 9.25 -0.70
N TYR A 119 2.45 8.04 -0.79
CA TYR A 119 3.07 6.78 -0.40
C TYR A 119 3.13 5.82 -1.58
N GLN A 120 2.24 4.83 -1.64
CA GLN A 120 2.15 3.86 -2.73
C GLN A 120 0.69 3.72 -3.15
N VAL A 121 0.45 3.76 -4.46
CA VAL A 121 -0.89 3.56 -4.98
C VAL A 121 -1.36 2.13 -4.70
N TYR A 122 -2.44 2.01 -3.94
CA TYR A 122 -3.00 0.75 -3.51
C TYR A 122 -4.41 0.57 -4.08
N HIS A 123 -4.68 -0.58 -4.68
CA HIS A 123 -5.99 -0.94 -5.26
C HIS A 123 -6.54 0.04 -6.32
N ASN A 124 -5.68 0.76 -7.03
CA ASN A 124 -6.12 1.55 -8.20
C ASN A 124 -6.55 0.66 -9.35
N VAL A 125 -5.92 -0.51 -9.48
CA VAL A 125 -6.33 -1.61 -10.36
C VAL A 125 -6.40 -2.91 -9.58
N GLY A 126 -7.18 -3.88 -10.08
CA GLY A 126 -7.30 -5.19 -9.44
C GLY A 126 -6.01 -6.02 -9.52
N GLU A 127 -5.90 -7.02 -8.65
CA GLU A 127 -4.80 -7.98 -8.67
C GLU A 127 -4.69 -8.68 -10.04
N ASN A 128 -3.45 -8.94 -10.47
CA ASN A 128 -3.16 -9.58 -11.75
C ASN A 128 -2.24 -10.79 -11.54
N ALA A 129 -2.45 -11.87 -12.28
CA ALA A 129 -1.68 -13.10 -12.13
C ALA A 129 -0.17 -12.91 -12.37
N ALA A 130 0.22 -12.07 -13.35
CA ALA A 130 1.65 -11.84 -13.66
C ALA A 130 2.34 -11.07 -12.51
N SER A 131 1.71 -9.98 -12.01
CA SER A 131 2.25 -9.22 -10.88
C SER A 131 2.24 -10.03 -9.59
N THR A 132 1.21 -10.84 -9.33
CA THR A 132 1.16 -11.76 -8.19
C THR A 132 2.29 -12.80 -8.25
N THR A 133 2.59 -13.33 -9.44
CA THR A 133 3.73 -14.25 -9.64
C THR A 133 5.04 -13.55 -9.31
N ALA A 134 5.24 -12.33 -9.82
CA ALA A 134 6.44 -11.54 -9.54
C ALA A 134 6.66 -11.32 -8.04
N VAL A 135 5.61 -10.96 -7.28
CA VAL A 135 5.66 -10.80 -5.82
C VAL A 135 6.04 -12.10 -5.14
N LYS A 136 5.41 -13.22 -5.51
CA LYS A 136 5.67 -14.55 -4.91
C LYS A 136 7.11 -15.02 -5.17
N GLU A 137 7.61 -14.85 -6.40
CA GLU A 137 8.96 -15.27 -6.76
C GLU A 137 10.06 -14.40 -6.13
N THR A 138 9.70 -13.23 -5.63
CA THR A 138 10.61 -12.32 -4.90
C THR A 138 10.26 -12.18 -3.43
N SER A 139 9.43 -13.06 -2.88
CA SER A 139 8.98 -12.96 -1.49
C SER A 139 10.15 -12.87 -0.51
N GLY A 140 10.07 -11.91 0.43
CA GLY A 140 11.09 -11.66 1.44
C GLY A 140 12.37 -10.97 0.93
N ILE A 141 12.53 -10.70 -0.38
CA ILE A 141 13.70 -10.01 -0.92
C ILE A 141 13.54 -8.50 -0.71
N LEU A 142 14.54 -7.88 -0.06
CA LEU A 142 14.63 -6.44 0.19
C LEU A 142 15.91 -5.86 -0.43
N LEU A 143 15.85 -4.59 -0.81
CA LEU A 143 17.06 -3.80 -1.07
C LEU A 143 17.64 -3.34 0.27
N THR A 144 18.93 -3.53 0.47
CA THR A 144 19.61 -3.10 1.69
C THR A 144 20.85 -2.26 1.37
N HIS A 145 21.15 -1.33 2.27
CA HIS A 145 22.40 -0.58 2.29
C HIS A 145 22.94 -0.61 3.73
N GLU A 146 24.18 -1.01 3.90
CA GLU A 146 24.83 -1.16 5.21
C GLU A 146 24.04 -2.01 6.23
N GLY A 147 23.31 -3.01 5.74
CA GLY A 147 22.50 -3.93 6.54
C GLY A 147 21.07 -3.46 6.84
N GLU A 148 20.74 -2.20 6.54
CA GLU A 148 19.41 -1.63 6.74
C GLU A 148 18.60 -1.61 5.44
N PRO A 149 17.25 -1.65 5.49
CA PRO A 149 16.42 -1.49 4.31
C PRO A 149 16.68 -0.15 3.62
N ALA A 150 17.12 -0.20 2.37
CA ALA A 150 17.51 0.96 1.60
C ALA A 150 16.31 1.90 1.32
N GLN A 151 16.51 3.20 1.39
CA GLN A 151 15.56 4.15 0.84
C GLN A 151 15.63 4.08 -0.68
N ASN A 152 14.51 3.80 -1.31
CA ASN A 152 14.43 3.61 -2.74
C ASN A 152 13.27 4.42 -3.31
N TYR A 153 13.44 4.83 -4.56
CA TYR A 153 12.43 5.58 -5.31
C TYR A 153 12.24 4.91 -6.66
N TYR A 154 11.04 5.02 -7.19
CA TYR A 154 10.71 4.61 -8.54
C TYR A 154 9.81 5.65 -9.21
N TYR A 155 9.85 5.71 -10.51
CA TYR A 155 9.10 6.66 -11.32
C TYR A 155 8.79 6.09 -12.70
N SER A 156 7.76 6.59 -13.34
CA SER A 156 7.21 5.99 -14.57
C SER A 156 8.06 6.19 -15.81
N THR A 157 8.87 7.24 -15.87
CA THR A 157 9.56 7.63 -17.11
C THR A 157 10.90 8.27 -16.83
N SER A 158 11.95 7.86 -17.55
CA SER A 158 13.25 8.52 -17.57
C SER A 158 13.66 8.85 -19.01
N CYS A 159 14.61 9.76 -19.15
CA CYS A 159 15.23 10.08 -20.44
C CYS A 159 16.41 9.14 -20.80
N GLY A 160 16.55 8.01 -20.08
CA GLY A 160 17.65 7.06 -20.25
C GLY A 160 18.79 7.26 -19.26
N VAL A 161 18.72 8.26 -18.41
CA VAL A 161 19.65 8.52 -17.29
C VAL A 161 18.86 8.44 -16.01
N GLY A 162 19.45 7.83 -14.97
CA GLY A 162 18.85 7.78 -13.62
C GLY A 162 18.79 9.17 -13.00
N THR A 163 18.16 9.24 -11.84
CA THR A 163 17.97 10.46 -11.07
C THR A 163 18.75 10.34 -9.77
N ASP A 164 19.54 11.35 -9.44
CA ASP A 164 20.24 11.41 -8.15
C ASP A 164 19.37 12.03 -7.04
N THR A 165 19.89 12.02 -5.82
CA THR A 165 19.22 12.53 -4.63
C THR A 165 18.93 14.03 -4.67
N ALA A 166 19.62 14.82 -5.51
CA ALA A 166 19.42 16.26 -5.58
C ALA A 166 18.01 16.64 -6.05
N ILE A 167 17.40 15.81 -6.91
CA ILE A 167 16.02 16.03 -7.40
C ILE A 167 14.99 15.85 -6.30
N TRP A 168 15.21 14.92 -5.40
CA TRP A 168 14.27 14.59 -4.33
C TRP A 168 14.40 15.49 -3.10
N ARG A 169 15.32 16.48 -3.15
CA ARG A 169 15.63 17.37 -2.02
C ARG A 169 15.86 16.62 -0.71
N ALA A 170 16.37 15.40 -0.81
CA ALA A 170 16.77 14.63 0.36
C ALA A 170 17.89 15.40 1.05
N GLY A 171 17.60 15.97 2.21
CA GLY A 171 18.47 16.92 2.90
C GLY A 171 19.79 16.33 3.41
N ASP A 172 19.95 15.02 3.38
CA ASP A 172 21.18 14.34 3.73
C ASP A 172 21.66 13.44 2.59
N THR A 173 22.59 14.00 1.80
CA THR A 173 23.20 13.29 0.67
C THR A 173 24.11 12.14 1.12
N GLN A 174 24.52 12.09 2.38
CA GLN A 174 25.43 11.07 2.88
C GLN A 174 24.69 9.75 3.16
N GLU A 175 23.49 9.80 3.74
CA GLU A 175 22.66 8.59 3.94
C GLU A 175 22.18 7.96 2.62
N LEU A 176 22.13 8.74 1.53
CA LEU A 176 21.65 8.31 0.23
C LEU A 176 22.76 8.28 -0.83
N SER A 177 24.01 8.11 -0.41
CA SER A 177 25.19 8.11 -1.30
C SER A 177 25.14 7.02 -2.38
N TYR A 178 24.34 5.99 -2.20
CA TYR A 178 24.09 4.93 -3.17
C TYR A 178 23.07 5.29 -4.27
N LEU A 179 22.31 6.39 -4.11
CA LEU A 179 21.40 6.92 -5.13
C LEU A 179 22.10 7.98 -5.97
N GLN A 180 23.00 7.55 -6.83
CA GLN A 180 23.74 8.40 -7.77
C GLN A 180 23.37 8.04 -9.19
N ALA A 181 23.25 9.07 -10.06
CA ALA A 181 23.01 8.91 -11.49
C ALA A 181 24.31 8.67 -12.27
#